data_c3ce79fc0878a3b9a1cf5727c667336d
#
_entry.id   c3ce79fc0878a3b9a1cf5727c667336d
#
_cell.length_a   1.000
_cell.length_b   1.000
_cell.length_c   1.000
_cell.angle_alpha   90.00
_cell.angle_beta   90.00
_cell.angle_gamma   90.00
#
_symmetry.space_group_name_H-M   'P 1'
#
loop_
_entity.id
_entity.type
_entity.pdbx_description
1 polymer ?
#
loop_
_entity_poly.entity_id
_entity_poly.type
_entity_poly.pdbx_seq_one_letter_code
_entity_poly.pdbx_strand_id
1 'polypeptide(L)'
;MFVGVLTIEIHIPESGSLKSRRSVVKGMKDRIRSRFNVSVAEVGETELWQRATLGVAVVSGDKAHAGEVLDKVVDLVRSNTSAELLDYNIEIL
;
A
#
# COMPACT_ATOMS: atom_id res chain seq x y z
N MET A 1 20.49 -5.41 -9.76
CA MET A 1 19.08 -5.53 -9.41
C MET A 1 18.80 -4.76 -8.14
N PHE A 2 17.70 -4.00 -8.14
CA PHE A 2 17.25 -3.25 -6.98
C PHE A 2 15.88 -3.76 -6.53
N VAL A 3 15.65 -3.72 -5.23
CA VAL A 3 14.35 -4.05 -4.66
C VAL A 3 13.85 -2.81 -3.91
N GLY A 4 12.78 -2.22 -4.40
CA GLY A 4 12.11 -1.12 -3.71
C GLY A 4 11.09 -1.68 -2.73
N VAL A 5 11.09 -1.16 -1.51
CA VAL A 5 10.16 -1.56 -0.46
C VAL A 5 9.42 -0.32 0.03
N LEU A 6 8.10 -0.39 0.00
CA LEU A 6 7.23 0.68 0.47
C LEU A 6 6.35 0.13 1.58
N THR A 7 6.35 0.81 2.71
CA THR A 7 5.44 0.50 3.82
C THR A 7 4.45 1.65 3.93
N ILE A 8 3.16 1.34 3.94
CA ILE A 8 2.08 2.33 3.96
C ILE A 8 1.19 2.09 5.16
N GLU A 9 0.97 3.13 5.94
CA GLU A 9 -0.01 3.13 7.03
C GLU A 9 -1.26 3.85 6.55
N ILE A 10 -2.42 3.20 6.64
CA ILE A 10 -3.70 3.80 6.26
C ILE A 10 -4.69 3.76 7.41
N HIS A 11 -5.55 4.77 7.45
CA HIS A 11 -6.70 4.86 8.34
C HIS A 11 -7.95 4.57 7.53
N ILE A 12 -8.80 3.67 8.06
CA ILE A 12 -10.04 3.27 7.40
C ILE A 12 -11.19 3.85 8.21
N PRO A 13 -11.70 5.03 7.82
CA PRO A 13 -12.77 5.68 8.57
C PRO A 13 -14.05 4.87 8.49
N GLU A 14 -14.86 4.95 9.53
CA GLU A 14 -16.18 4.33 9.61
C GLU A 14 -16.19 2.81 9.47
N SER A 15 -15.03 2.17 9.65
CA SER A 15 -14.99 0.72 9.65
C SER A 15 -15.63 0.19 10.93
N GLY A 16 -16.87 -0.25 10.83
CA GLY A 16 -17.64 -0.79 11.97
C GLY A 16 -17.50 -2.28 12.16
N SER A 17 -16.71 -2.95 11.29
CA SER A 17 -16.55 -4.40 11.37
C SER A 17 -15.27 -4.82 10.67
N LEU A 18 -14.79 -6.02 11.00
CA LEU A 18 -13.65 -6.62 10.30
C LEU A 18 -13.97 -6.90 8.84
N LYS A 19 -15.23 -7.19 8.53
CA LYS A 19 -15.65 -7.41 7.15
C LYS A 19 -15.52 -6.15 6.30
N SER A 20 -15.98 -5.00 6.81
CA SER A 20 -15.82 -3.71 6.12
C SER A 20 -14.36 -3.38 5.90
N ARG A 21 -13.55 -3.60 6.91
CA ARG A 21 -12.11 -3.37 6.87
C ARG A 21 -11.44 -4.21 5.79
N ARG A 22 -11.76 -5.51 5.74
CA ARG A 22 -11.20 -6.42 4.75
C ARG A 22 -11.55 -6.01 3.33
N SER A 23 -12.77 -5.55 3.13
CA SER A 23 -13.22 -5.06 1.81
C SER A 23 -12.40 -3.87 1.34
N VAL A 24 -12.15 -2.90 2.21
CA VAL A 24 -11.34 -1.71 1.88
C VAL A 24 -9.90 -2.11 1.59
N VAL A 25 -9.30 -2.93 2.44
CA VAL A 25 -7.92 -3.40 2.27
C VAL A 25 -7.76 -4.20 0.98
N LYS A 26 -8.69 -5.11 0.70
CA LYS A 26 -8.67 -5.89 -0.53
C LYS A 26 -8.78 -5.00 -1.76
N GLY A 27 -9.70 -4.05 -1.76
CA GLY A 27 -9.87 -3.11 -2.86
C GLY A 27 -8.62 -2.30 -3.13
N MET A 28 -7.95 -1.85 -2.07
CA MET A 28 -6.70 -1.10 -2.19
C MET A 28 -5.60 -1.96 -2.82
N LYS A 29 -5.43 -3.18 -2.33
CA LYS A 29 -4.44 -4.11 -2.90
C LYS A 29 -4.72 -4.40 -4.37
N ASP A 30 -5.98 -4.66 -4.70
CA ASP A 30 -6.37 -4.96 -6.08
C ASP A 30 -6.10 -3.78 -7.02
N ARG A 31 -6.34 -2.55 -6.58
CA ARG A 31 -6.02 -1.35 -7.36
C ARG A 31 -4.53 -1.21 -7.62
N ILE A 32 -3.71 -1.43 -6.60
CA ILE A 32 -2.26 -1.36 -6.72
C ILE A 32 -1.78 -2.42 -7.73
N ARG A 33 -2.23 -3.66 -7.58
CA ARG A 33 -1.84 -4.75 -8.47
C ARG A 33 -2.27 -4.52 -9.92
N SER A 34 -3.44 -3.93 -10.13
CA SER A 34 -3.95 -3.72 -11.49
C SER A 34 -3.20 -2.64 -12.25
N ARG A 35 -2.56 -1.71 -11.56
CA ARG A 35 -1.86 -0.59 -12.18
C ARG A 35 -0.35 -0.73 -12.22
N PHE A 36 0.21 -1.51 -11.32
CA PHE A 36 1.66 -1.61 -11.17
C PHE A 36 2.09 -3.07 -11.08
N ASN A 37 3.25 -3.36 -11.68
CA ASN A 37 3.85 -4.68 -11.55
C ASN A 37 4.63 -4.74 -10.24
N VAL A 38 3.90 -4.92 -9.15
CA VAL A 38 4.45 -4.98 -7.81
C VAL A 38 3.81 -6.13 -7.03
N SER A 39 4.48 -6.52 -5.97
CA SER A 39 3.92 -7.42 -4.97
C SER A 39 3.35 -6.58 -3.85
N VAL A 40 2.13 -6.85 -3.41
CA VAL A 40 1.50 -6.12 -2.32
C VAL A 40 0.81 -7.07 -1.36
N ALA A 41 0.94 -6.79 -0.07
CA ALA A 41 0.30 -7.57 0.98
C ALA A 41 -0.04 -6.68 2.16
N GLU A 42 -1.04 -7.09 2.93
CA GLU A 42 -1.22 -6.50 4.25
C GLU A 42 -0.16 -7.09 5.18
N VAL A 43 0.52 -6.22 5.93
CA VAL A 43 1.55 -6.60 6.89
C VAL A 43 1.24 -5.95 8.23
N GLY A 44 1.91 -6.38 9.31
CA GLY A 44 1.64 -5.83 10.63
C GLY A 44 0.37 -6.44 11.26
N GLU A 45 -0.23 -5.71 12.20
CA GLU A 45 -1.40 -6.21 12.92
C GLU A 45 -2.66 -6.10 12.08
N THR A 46 -3.32 -7.24 11.86
CA THR A 46 -4.50 -7.34 11.01
C THR A 46 -5.82 -7.25 11.78
N GLU A 47 -5.76 -7.12 13.10
CA GLU A 47 -6.93 -7.08 13.97
C GLU A 47 -7.42 -5.66 14.28
N LEU A 48 -6.69 -4.64 13.89
CA LEU A 48 -7.11 -3.25 14.07
C LEU A 48 -8.20 -2.91 13.08
N TRP A 49 -9.33 -2.41 13.57
CA TRP A 49 -10.50 -2.16 12.71
C TRP A 49 -10.32 -0.95 11.80
N GLN A 50 -9.66 0.09 12.29
CA GLN A 50 -9.57 1.37 11.58
C GLN A 50 -8.18 1.68 11.03
N ARG A 51 -7.26 0.72 11.09
CA ARG A 51 -5.90 0.90 10.57
C ARG A 51 -5.43 -0.35 9.86
N ALA A 52 -4.60 -0.14 8.87
CA ALA A 52 -3.91 -1.23 8.17
C ALA A 52 -2.54 -0.77 7.72
N THR A 53 -1.61 -1.72 7.66
CA THR A 53 -0.28 -1.51 7.12
C THR A 53 -0.15 -2.35 5.85
N LEU A 54 0.19 -1.72 4.75
CA LEU A 54 0.45 -2.40 3.48
C LEU A 54 1.93 -2.40 3.17
N GLY A 55 2.44 -3.54 2.74
CA GLY A 55 3.78 -3.66 2.22
C GLY A 55 3.73 -3.82 0.71
N VAL A 56 4.56 -3.07 0.00
CA VAL A 56 4.68 -3.13 -1.46
C VAL A 56 6.14 -3.32 -1.82
N ALA A 57 6.41 -4.24 -2.75
CA ALA A 57 7.77 -4.47 -3.22
C ALA A 57 7.81 -4.46 -4.74
N VAL A 58 8.87 -3.86 -5.28
CA VAL A 58 9.12 -3.80 -6.71
C VAL A 58 10.57 -4.20 -6.99
N VAL A 59 10.77 -4.99 -8.04
CA VAL A 59 12.11 -5.34 -8.52
C VAL A 59 12.37 -4.52 -9.78
N SER A 60 13.55 -3.93 -9.87
CA SER A 60 13.96 -3.16 -11.06
C SER A 60 15.47 -3.26 -11.27
N GLY A 61 15.86 -3.16 -12.53
CA GLY A 61 17.27 -3.01 -12.89
C GLY A 61 17.76 -1.57 -12.73
N ASP A 62 16.87 -0.63 -12.44
CA ASP A 62 17.16 0.79 -12.32
C ASP A 62 16.61 1.32 -11.00
N LYS A 63 17.49 1.88 -10.18
CA LYS A 63 17.12 2.40 -8.87
C LYS A 63 16.11 3.55 -8.95
N ALA A 64 16.31 4.48 -9.88
CA ALA A 64 15.41 5.62 -10.05
C ALA A 64 14.02 5.15 -10.47
N HIS A 65 13.93 4.17 -11.36
CA HIS A 65 12.66 3.60 -11.78
C HIS A 65 11.91 2.93 -10.62
N ALA A 66 12.63 2.19 -9.78
CA ALA A 66 12.01 1.58 -8.59
C ALA A 66 11.37 2.65 -7.70
N GLY A 67 12.09 3.76 -7.46
CA GLY A 67 11.57 4.88 -6.68
C GLY A 67 10.34 5.52 -7.33
N GLU A 68 10.36 5.72 -8.64
CA GLU A 68 9.23 6.31 -9.37
C GLU A 68 7.97 5.45 -9.27
N VAL A 69 8.12 4.13 -9.41
CA VAL A 69 6.98 3.21 -9.29
C VAL A 69 6.36 3.33 -7.90
N LEU A 70 7.20 3.32 -6.86
CA LEU A 70 6.70 3.40 -5.49
C LEU A 70 6.07 4.76 -5.19
N ASP A 71 6.61 5.85 -5.73
CA ASP A 71 5.99 7.18 -5.59
C ASP A 71 4.59 7.20 -6.21
N LYS A 72 4.41 6.56 -7.36
CA LYS A 72 3.10 6.46 -8.02
C LYS A 72 2.13 5.60 -7.23
N VAL A 73 2.60 4.56 -6.56
CA VAL A 73 1.78 3.77 -5.66
C VAL A 73 1.28 4.63 -4.50
N VAL A 74 2.16 5.44 -3.91
CA VAL A 74 1.78 6.39 -2.85
C VAL A 74 0.71 7.36 -3.35
N ASP A 75 0.87 7.91 -4.55
CA ASP A 75 -0.12 8.83 -5.12
C ASP A 75 -1.47 8.16 -5.32
N LEU A 76 -1.48 6.91 -5.76
CA LEU A 76 -2.72 6.13 -5.90
C LEU A 76 -3.43 5.97 -4.55
N VAL A 77 -2.69 5.61 -3.51
CA VAL A 77 -3.24 5.45 -2.16
C VAL A 77 -3.78 6.79 -1.65
N ARG A 78 -3.01 7.86 -1.84
CA ARG A 78 -3.39 9.20 -1.39
C ARG A 78 -4.68 9.69 -2.05
N SER A 79 -4.93 9.33 -3.30
CA SER A 79 -6.12 9.73 -4.04
C SER A 79 -7.35 8.89 -3.72
N ASN A 80 -7.20 7.79 -3.00
CA ASN A 80 -8.30 6.89 -2.67
C ASN A 80 -9.16 7.48 -1.54
N THR A 81 -10.48 7.49 -1.73
CA THR A 81 -11.41 8.06 -0.77
C THR A 81 -11.88 7.08 0.31
N SER A 82 -11.63 5.78 0.12
CA SER A 82 -12.03 4.74 1.07
C SER A 82 -11.12 4.65 2.29
N ALA A 83 -9.91 5.17 2.18
CA ALA A 83 -8.92 5.15 3.24
C ALA A 83 -8.07 6.41 3.19
N GLU A 84 -7.53 6.78 4.33
CA GLU A 84 -6.67 7.95 4.48
C GLU A 84 -5.23 7.50 4.65
N LEU A 85 -4.32 8.06 3.86
CA LEU A 85 -2.90 7.83 4.02
C LEU A 85 -2.41 8.56 5.27
N LEU A 86 -1.89 7.80 6.23
CA LEU A 86 -1.33 8.36 7.46
C LEU A 86 0.17 8.62 7.34
N ASP A 87 0.89 7.63 6.82
CA ASP A 87 2.34 7.69 6.74
C ASP A 87 2.84 6.66 5.73
N TYR A 88 4.05 6.86 5.23
CA TYR A 88 4.69 5.87 4.39
C TYR A 88 6.20 5.99 4.48
N ASN A 89 6.89 4.91 4.11
CA ASN A 89 8.35 4.86 4.07
C ASN A 89 8.80 4.08 2.84
N ILE A 90 9.77 4.62 2.12
CA ILE A 90 10.36 3.98 0.95
C ILE A 90 11.82 3.65 1.24
N GLU A 91 12.22 2.44 0.90
CA GLU A 91 13.59 1.96 1.03
C GLU A 91 13.97 1.22 -0.24
N ILE A 92 15.14 1.50 -0.77
CA ILE A 92 15.66 0.82 -1.96
C ILE A 92 16.85 -0.03 -1.54
N LEU A 93 16.72 -1.31 -1.75
CA LEU A 93 17.76 -2.29 -1.37
C LEU A 93 18.60 -2.72 -2.59
#